data_1008970a200b1fb591880af8092cd2b9
#
_entry.id   1008970a200b1fb591880af8092cd2b9
#
_cell.length_a   1.000
_cell.length_b   1.000
_cell.length_c   1.000
_cell.angle_alpha   90.00
_cell.angle_beta   90.00
_cell.angle_gamma   90.00
#
_symmetry.space_group_name_H-M   'P 1'
#
loop_
_entity.id
_entity.type
_entity.pdbx_description
1 polymer ?
#
loop_
_entity_poly.entity_id
_entity_poly.type
_entity_poly.pdbx_seq_one_letter_code
_entity_poly.pdbx_strand_id
1 'polypeptide(L)'
;MRDEHGVFPKSDLMVGALDPLIGESMFVTDGPKWRRQRAMIDPAFSLMRLNIAYSAMCAATDDHVAAIGALATQGTAFSLDLAMSHLTADVICRTVFSTPLASDVAKEVFDDFTLFEKSVAQVDILGMILKPAWSETRQSPEVLAACERIRRHIGTLIDTHLDGDANQFNDIASAVIEAKDKDTGLPFTRDELIDQLGVFFLAGHETTASALTWVFYILAERPEWMARLRAEIDPFMATGQLSFEETKKLPLTRAFFKEVLRLYPPITFVPRVALERVEIEGKRLPKGALVM
;
A
#
# COMPACT_ATOMS: atom_id res chain seq x y z
N MET A 1 -3.06 -17.84 11.57
CA MET A 1 -2.08 -18.53 12.45
C MET A 1 -1.25 -17.46 13.14
N ARG A 2 -1.18 -17.44 14.47
CA ARG A 2 -0.22 -16.60 15.21
C ARG A 2 1.07 -17.40 15.31
N ASP A 3 2.15 -16.87 14.75
CA ASP A 3 3.49 -17.45 14.92
C ASP A 3 4.09 -16.97 16.25
N GLU A 4 3.68 -17.61 17.34
CA GLU A 4 4.10 -17.24 18.70
C GLU A 4 5.58 -17.57 18.96
N HIS A 5 6.19 -18.41 18.14
CA HIS A 5 7.56 -18.91 18.35
C HIS A 5 8.55 -18.45 17.27
N GLY A 6 8.12 -17.65 16.30
CA GLY A 6 9.00 -17.22 15.21
C GLY A 6 9.44 -18.34 14.27
N VAL A 7 8.64 -19.40 14.17
CA VAL A 7 8.95 -20.61 13.36
C VAL A 7 8.66 -20.38 11.88
N PHE A 8 7.82 -19.37 11.56
CA PHE A 8 7.38 -19.08 10.20
C PHE A 8 7.72 -17.63 9.78
N PRO A 9 9.00 -17.29 9.60
CA PRO A 9 9.40 -15.98 9.07
C PRO A 9 8.89 -15.79 7.64
N LYS A 10 9.01 -14.57 7.16
CA LYS A 10 8.75 -14.24 5.77
C LYS A 10 9.66 -15.04 4.85
N SER A 11 9.13 -15.45 3.68
CA SER A 11 9.92 -16.25 2.76
C SER A 11 10.95 -15.40 2.01
N ASP A 12 12.14 -15.96 1.77
CA ASP A 12 13.20 -15.31 1.00
C ASP A 12 12.73 -14.92 -0.42
N LEU A 13 11.75 -15.65 -0.98
CA LEU A 13 11.11 -15.31 -2.25
C LEU A 13 10.49 -13.91 -2.20
N MET A 14 9.67 -13.65 -1.18
CA MET A 14 9.01 -12.36 -1.03
C MET A 14 10.05 -11.26 -0.73
N VAL A 15 10.99 -11.56 0.16
CA VAL A 15 12.05 -10.62 0.53
C VAL A 15 12.88 -10.25 -0.69
N GLY A 16 13.42 -11.22 -1.43
CA GLY A 16 14.28 -10.97 -2.59
C GLY A 16 13.59 -10.25 -3.74
N ALA A 17 12.28 -10.44 -3.92
CA ALA A 17 11.52 -9.72 -4.95
C ALA A 17 11.32 -8.23 -4.61
N LEU A 18 11.22 -7.89 -3.33
CA LEU A 18 10.89 -6.55 -2.86
C LEU A 18 12.12 -5.74 -2.40
N ASP A 19 13.20 -6.41 -1.99
CA ASP A 19 14.43 -5.81 -1.46
C ASP A 19 14.98 -4.63 -2.29
N PRO A 20 15.06 -4.67 -3.64
CA PRO A 20 15.62 -3.57 -4.41
C PRO A 20 14.89 -2.23 -4.19
N LEU A 21 13.59 -2.28 -3.90
CA LEU A 21 12.78 -1.09 -3.71
C LEU A 21 12.67 -0.68 -2.23
N ILE A 22 12.34 -1.62 -1.36
CA ILE A 22 11.94 -1.34 0.02
C ILE A 22 12.96 -1.81 1.07
N GLY A 23 14.13 -2.29 0.61
CA GLY A 23 15.25 -2.65 1.47
C GLY A 23 14.86 -3.45 2.70
N GLU A 24 15.41 -3.10 3.85
CA GLU A 24 15.14 -3.74 5.14
C GLU A 24 13.95 -3.13 5.90
N SER A 25 12.85 -2.84 5.19
CA SER A 25 11.63 -2.30 5.79
C SER A 25 10.86 -3.31 6.64
N MET A 26 9.87 -2.82 7.40
CA MET A 26 8.99 -3.69 8.20
C MET A 26 8.21 -4.71 7.36
N PHE A 27 8.12 -4.51 6.05
CA PHE A 27 7.41 -5.42 5.16
C PHE A 27 8.20 -6.72 4.91
N VAL A 28 9.53 -6.66 4.97
CA VAL A 28 10.43 -7.79 4.71
C VAL A 28 11.18 -8.29 5.94
N THR A 29 11.37 -7.46 6.98
CA THR A 29 12.06 -7.83 8.21
C THR A 29 11.20 -8.70 9.14
N ASP A 30 11.86 -9.44 10.03
CA ASP A 30 11.27 -10.29 11.05
C ASP A 30 11.87 -10.01 12.45
N GLY A 31 11.34 -10.69 13.44
CA GLY A 31 11.89 -10.73 14.80
C GLY A 31 11.99 -9.36 15.49
N PRO A 32 13.09 -9.10 16.23
CA PRO A 32 13.27 -7.85 16.98
C PRO A 32 13.27 -6.60 16.10
N LYS A 33 13.90 -6.64 14.91
CA LYS A 33 13.95 -5.53 13.97
C LYS A 33 12.55 -5.13 13.51
N TRP A 34 11.74 -6.11 13.11
CA TRP A 34 10.34 -5.87 12.74
C TRP A 34 9.54 -5.25 13.90
N ARG A 35 9.68 -5.79 15.13
CA ARG A 35 8.96 -5.26 16.30
C ARG A 35 9.32 -3.79 16.57
N ARG A 36 10.62 -3.44 16.49
CA ARG A 36 11.08 -2.05 16.63
C ARG A 36 10.44 -1.16 15.55
N GLN A 37 10.59 -1.51 14.29
CA GLN A 37 10.06 -0.74 13.16
C GLN A 37 8.54 -0.57 13.26
N ARG A 38 7.82 -1.66 13.56
CA ARG A 38 6.37 -1.63 13.73
C ARG A 38 5.94 -0.70 14.86
N ALA A 39 6.59 -0.76 16.01
CA ALA A 39 6.28 0.09 17.17
C ALA A 39 6.53 1.58 16.89
N MET A 40 7.54 1.90 16.07
CA MET A 40 7.85 3.28 15.68
C MET A 40 6.85 3.82 14.65
N ILE A 41 6.33 2.97 13.76
CA ILE A 41 5.44 3.37 12.67
C ILE A 41 3.96 3.44 13.10
N ASP A 42 3.50 2.56 13.99
CA ASP A 42 2.09 2.47 14.39
C ASP A 42 1.45 3.83 14.76
N PRO A 43 2.11 4.75 15.48
CA PRO A 43 1.53 6.05 15.83
C PRO A 43 1.19 6.93 14.61
N ALA A 44 1.90 6.77 13.48
CA ALA A 44 1.64 7.52 12.24
C ALA A 44 0.27 7.18 11.62
N PHE A 45 -0.28 6.00 11.95
CA PHE A 45 -1.59 5.54 11.49
C PHE A 45 -2.69 5.64 12.55
N SER A 46 -2.50 6.48 13.56
CA SER A 46 -3.54 6.74 14.57
C SER A 46 -4.81 7.35 13.95
N LEU A 47 -5.97 7.15 14.58
CA LEU A 47 -7.24 7.73 14.11
C LEU A 47 -7.17 9.25 13.96
N MET A 48 -6.41 9.93 14.80
CA MET A 48 -6.22 11.37 14.72
C MET A 48 -5.48 11.76 13.42
N ARG A 49 -4.41 11.05 13.07
CA ARG A 49 -3.65 11.27 11.83
C ARG A 49 -4.48 10.93 10.58
N LEU A 50 -5.27 9.84 10.65
CA LEU A 50 -6.19 9.49 9.57
C LEU A 50 -7.26 10.57 9.34
N ASN A 51 -7.78 11.19 10.39
CA ASN A 51 -8.71 12.31 10.26
C ASN A 51 -8.07 13.52 9.57
N ILE A 52 -6.81 13.81 9.87
CA ILE A 52 -6.06 14.89 9.18
C ILE A 52 -5.87 14.55 7.70
N ALA A 53 -5.46 13.33 7.38
CA ALA A 53 -5.25 12.86 6.02
C ALA A 53 -6.55 12.81 5.19
N TYR A 54 -7.71 12.73 5.85
CA TYR A 54 -9.01 12.58 5.19
C TYR A 54 -9.33 13.75 4.24
N SER A 55 -8.98 14.97 4.60
CA SER A 55 -9.19 16.14 3.72
C SER A 55 -8.39 16.04 2.40
N ALA A 56 -7.16 15.52 2.47
CA ALA A 56 -6.33 15.27 1.29
C ALA A 56 -6.90 14.14 0.43
N MET A 57 -7.45 13.09 1.06
CA MET A 57 -8.16 12.00 0.35
C MET A 57 -9.39 12.52 -0.39
N CYS A 58 -10.20 13.38 0.25
CA CYS A 58 -11.36 14.00 -0.39
C CYS A 58 -10.95 14.87 -1.57
N ALA A 59 -9.95 15.73 -1.42
CA ALA A 59 -9.47 16.58 -2.50
C ALA A 59 -8.97 15.78 -3.71
N ALA A 60 -8.19 14.71 -3.48
CA ALA A 60 -7.78 13.78 -4.55
C ALA A 60 -8.99 13.15 -5.25
N THR A 61 -9.99 12.71 -4.46
CA THR A 61 -11.21 12.10 -5.00
C THR A 61 -12.00 13.09 -5.85
N ASP A 62 -12.18 14.32 -5.39
CA ASP A 62 -12.91 15.37 -6.11
C ASP A 62 -12.25 15.70 -7.45
N ASP A 63 -10.92 15.83 -7.49
CA ASP A 63 -10.16 16.06 -8.72
C ASP A 63 -10.37 14.91 -9.72
N HIS A 64 -10.31 13.64 -9.25
CA HIS A 64 -10.50 12.47 -10.11
C HIS A 64 -11.95 12.31 -10.57
N VAL A 65 -12.93 12.60 -9.73
CA VAL A 65 -14.35 12.60 -10.10
C VAL A 65 -14.61 13.65 -11.20
N ALA A 66 -14.02 14.85 -11.08
CA ALA A 66 -14.14 15.88 -12.11
C ALA A 66 -13.52 15.42 -13.45
N ALA A 67 -12.33 14.80 -13.41
CA ALA A 67 -11.66 14.29 -14.60
C ALA A 67 -12.46 13.17 -15.30
N ILE A 68 -12.97 12.19 -14.52
CA ILE A 68 -13.82 11.10 -15.05
C ILE A 68 -15.14 11.67 -15.59
N GLY A 69 -15.74 12.67 -14.91
CA GLY A 69 -16.96 13.35 -15.35
C GLY A 69 -16.78 14.04 -16.70
N ALA A 70 -15.62 14.64 -16.95
CA ALA A 70 -15.30 15.24 -18.25
C ALA A 70 -15.23 14.19 -19.37
N LEU A 71 -14.62 13.03 -19.12
CA LEU A 71 -14.58 11.90 -20.06
C LEU A 71 -15.99 11.35 -20.35
N ALA A 72 -16.80 11.20 -19.30
CA ALA A 72 -18.18 10.74 -19.42
C ALA A 72 -19.03 11.69 -20.27
N THR A 73 -18.86 13.00 -20.09
CA THR A 73 -19.58 14.03 -20.88
C THR A 73 -19.21 13.97 -22.36
N GLN A 74 -17.97 13.60 -22.66
CA GLN A 74 -17.47 13.43 -24.04
C GLN A 74 -17.82 12.07 -24.66
N GLY A 75 -18.41 11.16 -23.89
CA GLY A 75 -18.64 9.78 -24.29
C GLY A 75 -17.36 8.96 -24.52
N THR A 76 -16.24 9.41 -23.92
CA THR A 76 -14.94 8.77 -24.10
C THR A 76 -14.81 7.58 -23.14
N ALA A 77 -14.51 6.40 -23.68
CA ALA A 77 -14.19 5.23 -22.88
C ALA A 77 -12.81 5.40 -22.21
N PHE A 78 -12.67 4.93 -20.97
CA PHE A 78 -11.41 4.95 -20.22
C PHE A 78 -11.17 3.60 -19.52
N SER A 79 -9.92 3.33 -19.15
CA SER A 79 -9.57 2.18 -18.32
C SER A 79 -9.92 2.49 -16.86
N LEU A 80 -10.85 1.71 -16.29
CA LEU A 80 -11.23 1.82 -14.88
C LEU A 80 -10.05 1.52 -13.97
N ASP A 81 -9.31 0.47 -14.26
CA ASP A 81 -8.13 0.05 -13.50
C ASP A 81 -7.07 1.17 -13.43
N LEU A 82 -6.73 1.76 -14.57
CA LEU A 82 -5.80 2.89 -14.64
C LEU A 82 -6.32 4.11 -13.90
N ALA A 83 -7.61 4.41 -13.98
CA ALA A 83 -8.21 5.52 -13.25
C ALA A 83 -8.13 5.32 -11.72
N MET A 84 -8.41 4.10 -11.23
CA MET A 84 -8.30 3.79 -9.80
C MET A 84 -6.84 3.77 -9.34
N SER A 85 -5.92 3.32 -10.17
CA SER A 85 -4.49 3.36 -9.92
C SER A 85 -3.99 4.79 -9.76
N HIS A 86 -4.36 5.70 -10.66
CA HIS A 86 -4.01 7.13 -10.54
C HIS A 86 -4.63 7.78 -9.29
N LEU A 87 -5.92 7.49 -8.98
CA LEU A 87 -6.56 8.00 -7.78
C LEU A 87 -5.82 7.58 -6.52
N THR A 88 -5.52 6.30 -6.37
CA THR A 88 -4.87 5.79 -5.15
C THR A 88 -3.44 6.27 -5.02
N ALA A 89 -2.69 6.39 -6.12
CA ALA A 89 -1.36 7.00 -6.13
C ALA A 89 -1.41 8.48 -5.69
N ASP A 90 -2.38 9.26 -6.19
CA ASP A 90 -2.56 10.66 -5.79
C ASP A 90 -2.93 10.78 -4.31
N VAL A 91 -3.82 9.91 -3.82
CA VAL A 91 -4.14 9.84 -2.38
C VAL A 91 -2.87 9.58 -1.56
N ILE A 92 -2.04 8.61 -1.94
CA ILE A 92 -0.79 8.31 -1.22
C ILE A 92 0.18 9.50 -1.30
N CYS A 93 0.39 10.09 -2.47
CA CYS A 93 1.26 11.25 -2.62
C CYS A 93 0.83 12.41 -1.72
N ARG A 94 -0.46 12.72 -1.66
CA ARG A 94 -1.00 13.82 -0.82
C ARG A 94 -0.99 13.51 0.67
N THR A 95 -1.27 12.27 1.06
CA THR A 95 -1.40 11.90 2.49
C THR A 95 -0.08 11.53 3.15
N VAL A 96 0.84 10.93 2.39
CA VAL A 96 2.15 10.53 2.90
C VAL A 96 3.18 11.63 2.73
N PHE A 97 3.17 12.33 1.59
CA PHE A 97 4.23 13.27 1.19
C PHE A 97 3.76 14.70 0.97
N SER A 98 2.50 15.03 1.25
CA SER A 98 1.91 16.38 1.02
C SER A 98 2.09 16.90 -0.42
N THR A 99 2.25 16.02 -1.39
CA THR A 99 2.55 16.37 -2.80
C THR A 99 1.53 15.71 -3.72
N PRO A 100 0.80 16.47 -4.56
CA PRO A 100 -0.14 15.89 -5.52
C PRO A 100 0.58 15.15 -6.66
N LEU A 101 -0.05 14.08 -7.19
CA LEU A 101 0.48 13.27 -8.31
C LEU A 101 0.66 14.06 -9.60
N ALA A 102 -0.04 15.18 -9.75
CA ALA A 102 0.07 16.05 -10.92
C ALA A 102 1.46 16.72 -11.09
N SER A 103 2.34 16.64 -10.09
CA SER A 103 3.72 17.08 -10.22
C SER A 103 4.50 16.13 -11.15
N ASP A 104 5.44 16.64 -11.94
CA ASP A 104 6.25 15.85 -12.86
C ASP A 104 7.01 14.72 -12.12
N VAL A 105 7.53 15.02 -10.93
CA VAL A 105 8.24 14.07 -10.08
C VAL A 105 7.33 12.92 -9.63
N ALA A 106 6.12 13.25 -9.16
CA ALA A 106 5.19 12.21 -8.69
C ALA A 106 4.74 11.30 -9.84
N LYS A 107 4.59 11.85 -11.06
CA LYS A 107 4.28 11.07 -12.25
C LYS A 107 5.41 10.11 -12.63
N GLU A 108 6.67 10.59 -12.61
CA GLU A 108 7.83 9.74 -12.86
C GLU A 108 7.91 8.59 -11.83
N VAL A 109 7.71 8.90 -10.56
CA VAL A 109 7.66 7.92 -9.48
C VAL A 109 6.54 6.89 -9.70
N PHE A 110 5.35 7.33 -10.13
CA PHE A 110 4.25 6.43 -10.44
C PHE A 110 4.57 5.47 -11.60
N ASP A 111 5.16 5.97 -12.67
CA ASP A 111 5.54 5.14 -13.83
C ASP A 111 6.61 4.10 -13.45
N ASP A 112 7.59 4.48 -12.64
CA ASP A 112 8.63 3.60 -12.11
C ASP A 112 8.06 2.53 -11.16
N PHE A 113 7.11 2.88 -10.29
CA PHE A 113 6.42 1.90 -9.44
C PHE A 113 5.62 0.91 -10.27
N THR A 114 4.90 1.37 -11.29
CA THR A 114 4.14 0.50 -12.20
C THR A 114 5.06 -0.51 -12.91
N LEU A 115 6.26 -0.08 -13.30
CA LEU A 115 7.26 -0.97 -13.89
C LEU A 115 7.73 -2.03 -12.88
N PHE A 116 8.01 -1.63 -11.65
CA PHE A 116 8.42 -2.53 -10.57
C PHE A 116 7.34 -3.56 -10.25
N GLU A 117 6.09 -3.13 -10.04
CA GLU A 117 4.95 -3.99 -9.70
C GLU A 117 4.70 -5.07 -10.77
N LYS A 118 4.75 -4.69 -12.04
CA LYS A 118 4.66 -5.66 -13.15
C LYS A 118 5.75 -6.72 -13.11
N SER A 119 6.95 -6.37 -12.66
CA SER A 119 8.06 -7.31 -12.53
C SER A 119 7.88 -8.30 -11.37
N VAL A 120 7.34 -7.82 -10.24
CA VAL A 120 7.08 -8.64 -9.03
C VAL A 120 5.92 -9.61 -9.27
N ALA A 121 4.90 -9.20 -10.02
CA ALA A 121 3.75 -10.05 -10.34
C ALA A 121 4.10 -11.26 -11.24
N GLN A 122 5.26 -11.26 -11.89
CA GLN A 122 5.74 -12.35 -12.75
C GLN A 122 6.44 -13.45 -11.93
N VAL A 123 5.74 -13.99 -10.92
CA VAL A 123 6.25 -15.14 -10.15
C VAL A 123 6.22 -16.39 -11.05
N ASP A 124 7.39 -16.90 -11.41
CA ASP A 124 7.53 -18.16 -12.14
C ASP A 124 7.23 -19.35 -11.21
N ILE A 125 5.93 -19.67 -11.06
CA ILE A 125 5.47 -20.79 -10.22
C ILE A 125 6.10 -22.12 -10.67
N LEU A 126 6.31 -22.30 -11.98
CA LEU A 126 6.93 -23.51 -12.50
C LEU A 126 8.41 -23.60 -12.16
N GLY A 127 9.12 -22.47 -12.24
CA GLY A 127 10.51 -22.34 -11.78
C GLY A 127 10.64 -22.60 -10.28
N MET A 128 9.67 -22.16 -9.47
CA MET A 128 9.62 -22.44 -8.02
C MET A 128 9.52 -23.94 -7.71
N ILE A 129 8.79 -24.70 -8.51
CA ILE A 129 8.62 -26.15 -8.31
C ILE A 129 9.85 -26.93 -8.79
N LEU A 130 10.49 -26.46 -9.88
CA LEU A 130 11.53 -27.21 -10.58
C LEU A 130 12.96 -26.85 -10.18
N LYS A 131 13.18 -25.69 -9.56
CA LYS A 131 14.52 -25.20 -9.18
C LYS A 131 14.64 -25.01 -7.67
N PRO A 132 15.48 -25.82 -6.95
CA PRO A 132 15.74 -25.62 -5.52
C PRO A 132 16.39 -24.27 -5.15
N ALA A 133 16.99 -23.57 -6.12
CA ALA A 133 17.69 -22.29 -5.97
C ALA A 133 16.93 -21.12 -6.62
N TRP A 134 15.64 -21.07 -6.49
CA TRP A 134 14.78 -19.99 -7.01
C TRP A 134 14.91 -18.66 -6.25
N SER A 135 15.72 -18.58 -5.21
CA SER A 135 16.06 -17.36 -4.46
C SER A 135 16.80 -16.29 -5.27
N GLU A 136 17.18 -16.57 -6.51
CA GLU A 136 17.80 -15.61 -7.41
C GLU A 136 16.80 -15.05 -8.44
N THR A 137 15.68 -14.45 -7.98
CA THR A 137 14.89 -13.57 -8.84
C THR A 137 15.67 -12.29 -9.08
N ARG A 138 16.58 -12.30 -10.04
CA ARG A 138 17.29 -11.09 -10.47
C ARG A 138 16.31 -10.23 -11.24
N GLN A 139 15.99 -9.09 -10.67
CA GLN A 139 15.26 -8.03 -11.39
C GLN A 139 16.06 -7.57 -12.61
N SER A 140 15.35 -7.16 -13.66
CA SER A 140 16.04 -6.61 -14.84
C SER A 140 16.81 -5.33 -14.49
N PRO A 141 17.88 -4.98 -15.23
CA PRO A 141 18.60 -3.72 -15.02
C PRO A 141 17.69 -2.49 -15.08
N GLU A 142 16.65 -2.53 -15.92
CA GLU A 142 15.65 -1.47 -16.05
C GLU A 142 14.83 -1.30 -14.77
N VAL A 143 14.35 -2.40 -14.19
CA VAL A 143 13.62 -2.40 -12.92
C VAL A 143 14.51 -1.93 -11.76
N LEU A 144 15.76 -2.37 -11.71
CA LEU A 144 16.70 -1.90 -10.69
C LEU A 144 16.94 -0.39 -10.79
N ALA A 145 17.12 0.13 -12.02
CA ALA A 145 17.27 1.57 -12.24
C ALA A 145 16.00 2.36 -11.83
N ALA A 146 14.79 1.81 -12.06
CA ALA A 146 13.53 2.39 -11.58
C ALA A 146 13.50 2.43 -10.05
N CYS A 147 13.85 1.33 -9.36
CA CYS A 147 13.95 1.30 -7.91
C CYS A 147 14.91 2.37 -7.37
N GLU A 148 16.08 2.54 -7.98
CA GLU A 148 17.05 3.56 -7.58
C GLU A 148 16.48 4.99 -7.76
N ARG A 149 15.74 5.27 -8.84
CA ARG A 149 15.08 6.56 -9.04
C ARG A 149 14.03 6.82 -7.97
N ILE A 150 13.15 5.85 -7.71
CA ILE A 150 12.13 5.95 -6.66
C ILE A 150 12.79 6.25 -5.31
N ARG A 151 13.77 5.45 -4.91
CA ARG A 151 14.50 5.63 -3.64
C ARG A 151 15.16 7.01 -3.54
N ARG A 152 15.71 7.52 -4.63
CA ARG A 152 16.28 8.87 -4.70
C ARG A 152 15.22 9.94 -4.49
N HIS A 153 14.06 9.84 -5.15
CA HIS A 153 12.96 10.79 -4.98
C HIS A 153 12.41 10.78 -3.54
N ILE A 154 12.22 9.61 -2.96
CA ILE A 154 11.83 9.48 -1.54
C ILE A 154 12.90 10.12 -0.64
N GLY A 155 14.18 9.90 -0.92
CA GLY A 155 15.27 10.53 -0.19
C GLY A 155 15.22 12.06 -0.25
N THR A 156 14.96 12.63 -1.43
CA THR A 156 14.79 14.08 -1.59
C THR A 156 13.59 14.63 -0.81
N LEU A 157 12.48 13.89 -0.78
CA LEU A 157 11.32 14.27 0.02
C LEU A 157 11.63 14.25 1.52
N ILE A 158 12.36 13.24 1.99
CA ILE A 158 12.82 13.15 3.39
C ILE A 158 13.73 14.35 3.71
N ASP A 159 14.69 14.67 2.85
CA ASP A 159 15.61 15.79 3.06
C ASP A 159 14.83 17.13 3.12
N THR A 160 13.80 17.30 2.27
CA THR A 160 12.92 18.47 2.33
C THR A 160 12.15 18.57 3.65
N HIS A 161 11.69 17.45 4.21
CA HIS A 161 11.02 17.42 5.50
C HIS A 161 11.98 17.70 6.67
N LEU A 162 13.23 17.26 6.56
CA LEU A 162 14.26 17.48 7.59
C LEU A 162 14.80 18.90 7.58
N ASP A 163 14.89 19.55 6.40
CA ASP A 163 15.41 20.91 6.22
C ASP A 163 14.32 21.99 6.45
N GLY A 164 13.03 21.59 6.38
CA GLY A 164 11.89 22.48 6.60
C GLY A 164 11.60 22.78 8.06
N ASP A 165 10.73 23.77 8.31
CA ASP A 165 10.18 24.00 9.65
C ASP A 165 9.37 22.76 10.10
N ALA A 166 9.57 22.32 11.34
CA ALA A 166 8.90 21.15 11.92
C ALA A 166 7.35 21.18 11.84
N ASN A 167 6.75 22.37 11.62
CA ASN A 167 5.32 22.58 11.49
C ASN A 167 4.87 22.74 10.02
N GLN A 168 5.77 22.65 9.05
CA GLN A 168 5.45 22.85 7.64
C GLN A 168 4.65 21.68 7.05
N PHE A 169 4.94 20.47 7.52
CA PHE A 169 4.31 19.25 7.04
C PHE A 169 3.57 18.56 8.21
N ASN A 170 2.34 18.12 7.96
CA ASN A 170 1.53 17.37 8.92
C ASN A 170 1.00 16.08 8.27
N ASP A 171 1.88 15.37 7.62
CA ASP A 171 1.62 14.16 6.87
C ASP A 171 2.15 12.90 7.58
N ILE A 172 2.00 11.75 6.94
CA ILE A 172 2.46 10.48 7.48
C ILE A 172 4.00 10.42 7.50
N ALA A 173 4.68 10.98 6.49
CA ALA A 173 6.14 11.01 6.42
C ALA A 173 6.72 11.77 7.63
N SER A 174 6.20 12.95 7.96
CA SER A 174 6.60 13.73 9.14
C SER A 174 6.51 12.90 10.42
N ALA A 175 5.38 12.19 10.61
CA ALA A 175 5.18 11.37 11.79
C ALA A 175 6.18 10.21 11.91
N VAL A 176 6.60 9.64 10.77
CA VAL A 176 7.60 8.56 10.74
C VAL A 176 9.02 9.11 10.94
N ILE A 177 9.33 10.28 10.39
CA ILE A 177 10.62 10.96 10.56
C ILE A 177 10.84 11.34 12.03
N GLU A 178 9.80 11.82 12.72
CA GLU A 178 9.85 12.19 14.13
C GLU A 178 9.83 11.00 15.09
N ALA A 179 9.48 9.80 14.61
CA ALA A 179 9.35 8.63 15.45
C ALA A 179 10.68 8.22 16.08
N LYS A 180 10.64 7.87 17.37
CA LYS A 180 11.81 7.40 18.12
C LYS A 180 11.54 6.03 18.70
N ASP A 181 12.56 5.22 18.67
CA ASP A 181 12.59 3.93 19.36
C ASP A 181 12.44 4.15 20.87
N LYS A 182 11.52 3.42 21.49
CA LYS A 182 11.21 3.57 22.93
C LYS A 182 12.35 3.11 23.85
N ASP A 183 13.18 2.17 23.38
CA ASP A 183 14.25 1.58 24.17
C ASP A 183 15.55 2.37 24.05
N THR A 184 15.87 2.87 22.85
CA THR A 184 17.12 3.57 22.55
C THR A 184 16.99 5.08 22.48
N GLY A 185 15.77 5.61 22.27
CA GLY A 185 15.50 7.02 22.00
C GLY A 185 15.95 7.50 20.61
N LEU A 186 16.49 6.61 19.76
CA LEU A 186 17.02 6.97 18.46
C LEU A 186 15.91 7.01 17.40
N PRO A 187 15.97 7.95 16.45
CA PRO A 187 15.10 7.96 15.27
C PRO A 187 15.48 6.85 14.29
N PHE A 188 14.70 6.71 13.21
CA PHE A 188 15.13 5.98 12.03
C PHE A 188 16.34 6.67 11.39
N THR A 189 17.25 5.90 10.82
CA THR A 189 18.27 6.42 9.91
C THR A 189 17.64 6.87 8.59
N ARG A 190 18.35 7.69 7.81
CA ARG A 190 17.86 8.14 6.49
C ARG A 190 17.53 6.95 5.57
N ASP A 191 18.36 5.92 5.54
CA ASP A 191 18.13 4.73 4.71
C ASP A 191 16.92 3.93 5.22
N GLU A 192 16.76 3.76 6.53
CA GLU A 192 15.56 3.16 7.10
C GLU A 192 14.31 3.96 6.75
N LEU A 193 14.35 5.29 6.74
CA LEU A 193 13.22 6.13 6.32
C LEU A 193 12.85 5.89 4.85
N ILE A 194 13.84 5.82 3.95
CA ILE A 194 13.62 5.51 2.54
C ILE A 194 12.92 4.15 2.40
N ASP A 195 13.41 3.14 3.12
CA ASP A 195 12.83 1.80 3.11
C ASP A 195 11.37 1.79 3.60
N GLN A 196 11.07 2.47 4.72
CA GLN A 196 9.71 2.50 5.28
C GLN A 196 8.74 3.31 4.41
N LEU A 197 9.14 4.48 3.91
CA LEU A 197 8.27 5.31 3.09
C LEU A 197 8.02 4.70 1.70
N GLY A 198 9.00 3.97 1.15
CA GLY A 198 8.81 3.16 -0.06
C GLY A 198 7.71 2.11 0.10
N VAL A 199 7.62 1.47 1.29
CA VAL A 199 6.54 0.52 1.59
C VAL A 199 5.18 1.18 1.57
N PHE A 200 5.04 2.40 2.07
CA PHE A 200 3.71 3.04 2.13
C PHE A 200 3.15 3.31 0.75
N PHE A 201 4.01 3.76 -0.17
CA PHE A 201 3.59 3.93 -1.55
C PHE A 201 3.20 2.59 -2.18
N LEU A 202 4.08 1.59 -2.11
CA LEU A 202 3.85 0.25 -2.67
C LEU A 202 2.57 -0.38 -2.11
N ALA A 203 2.39 -0.37 -0.79
CA ALA A 203 1.26 -1.02 -0.15
C ALA A 203 -0.08 -0.29 -0.35
N GLY A 204 -0.06 1.03 -0.46
CA GLY A 204 -1.28 1.84 -0.53
C GLY A 204 -1.82 2.04 -1.94
N HIS A 205 -0.96 2.00 -2.95
CA HIS A 205 -1.31 2.26 -4.34
C HIS A 205 -2.08 1.07 -4.95
N GLU A 206 -1.42 -0.02 -5.27
CA GLU A 206 -1.96 -1.12 -6.08
C GLU A 206 -3.09 -1.89 -5.37
N THR A 207 -2.95 -2.17 -4.08
CA THR A 207 -3.95 -2.95 -3.34
C THR A 207 -5.29 -2.23 -3.27
N THR A 208 -5.25 -0.92 -3.05
CA THR A 208 -6.47 -0.09 -2.99
C THR A 208 -7.06 0.14 -4.37
N ALA A 209 -6.23 0.34 -5.40
CA ALA A 209 -6.67 0.45 -6.79
C ALA A 209 -7.41 -0.79 -7.25
N SER A 210 -6.84 -1.98 -7.03
CA SER A 210 -7.45 -3.26 -7.35
C SER A 210 -8.79 -3.43 -6.64
N ALA A 211 -8.86 -3.14 -5.34
CA ALA A 211 -10.11 -3.22 -4.59
C ALA A 211 -11.19 -2.29 -5.14
N LEU A 212 -10.85 -1.03 -5.47
CA LEU A 212 -11.78 -0.05 -6.04
C LEU A 212 -12.22 -0.45 -7.45
N THR A 213 -11.33 -0.98 -8.27
CA THR A 213 -11.65 -1.49 -9.60
C THR A 213 -12.74 -2.58 -9.51
N TRP A 214 -12.60 -3.54 -8.59
CA TRP A 214 -13.62 -4.56 -8.36
C TRP A 214 -14.92 -3.98 -7.79
N VAL A 215 -14.85 -3.01 -6.89
CA VAL A 215 -16.02 -2.30 -6.36
C VAL A 215 -16.82 -1.70 -7.51
N PHE A 216 -16.21 -0.90 -8.36
CA PHE A 216 -16.92 -0.21 -9.44
C PHE A 216 -17.35 -1.15 -10.56
N TYR A 217 -16.58 -2.20 -10.85
CA TYR A 217 -17.00 -3.25 -11.77
C TYR A 217 -18.29 -3.93 -11.29
N ILE A 218 -18.36 -4.34 -10.02
CA ILE A 218 -19.55 -4.97 -9.45
C ILE A 218 -20.74 -4.00 -9.46
N LEU A 219 -20.53 -2.73 -9.13
CA LEU A 219 -21.60 -1.73 -9.14
C LEU A 219 -22.12 -1.44 -10.54
N ALA A 220 -21.29 -1.53 -11.58
CA ALA A 220 -21.72 -1.44 -12.98
C ALA A 220 -22.57 -2.65 -13.41
N GLU A 221 -22.17 -3.85 -12.98
CA GLU A 221 -22.88 -5.10 -13.29
C GLU A 221 -24.16 -5.29 -12.46
N ARG A 222 -24.28 -4.60 -11.33
CA ARG A 222 -25.36 -4.76 -10.34
C ARG A 222 -25.96 -3.40 -9.94
N PRO A 223 -26.77 -2.77 -10.80
CA PRO A 223 -27.37 -1.45 -10.52
C PRO A 223 -28.17 -1.36 -9.24
N GLU A 224 -28.76 -2.48 -8.79
CA GLU A 224 -29.50 -2.56 -7.53
C GLU A 224 -28.60 -2.27 -6.31
N TRP A 225 -27.33 -2.66 -6.34
CA TRP A 225 -26.38 -2.32 -5.28
C TRP A 225 -25.98 -0.86 -5.34
N MET A 226 -25.76 -0.31 -6.54
CA MET A 226 -25.51 1.13 -6.72
C MET A 226 -26.63 1.97 -6.11
N ALA A 227 -27.90 1.62 -6.38
CA ALA A 227 -29.05 2.33 -5.84
C ALA A 227 -29.12 2.25 -4.31
N ARG A 228 -28.83 1.09 -3.73
CA ARG A 228 -28.83 0.89 -2.26
C ARG A 228 -27.72 1.68 -1.58
N LEU A 229 -26.51 1.68 -2.12
CA LEU A 229 -25.40 2.44 -1.56
C LEU A 229 -25.63 3.94 -1.67
N ARG A 230 -26.18 4.43 -2.80
CA ARG A 230 -26.58 5.83 -2.94
C ARG A 230 -27.62 6.23 -1.90
N ALA A 231 -28.65 5.41 -1.70
CA ALA A 231 -29.67 5.69 -0.69
C ALA A 231 -29.10 5.80 0.74
N GLU A 232 -28.01 5.10 1.06
CA GLU A 232 -27.29 5.26 2.32
C GLU A 232 -26.45 6.54 2.38
N ILE A 233 -25.80 6.94 1.27
CA ILE A 233 -24.81 8.03 1.23
C ILE A 233 -25.47 9.39 0.98
N ASP A 234 -26.48 9.47 0.10
CA ASP A 234 -27.09 10.72 -0.34
C ASP A 234 -27.56 11.65 0.80
N PRO A 235 -28.12 11.15 1.93
CA PRO A 235 -28.48 12.01 3.05
C PRO A 235 -27.31 12.81 3.64
N PHE A 236 -26.09 12.25 3.60
CA PHE A 236 -24.87 12.92 4.08
C PHE A 236 -24.30 13.89 3.05
N MET A 237 -24.47 13.59 1.77
CA MET A 237 -24.00 14.44 0.67
C MET A 237 -24.84 15.71 0.50
N ALA A 238 -26.06 15.75 1.05
CA ALA A 238 -26.91 16.93 1.02
C ALA A 238 -26.27 18.15 1.73
N THR A 239 -25.30 17.94 2.64
CA THR A 239 -24.53 18.99 3.33
C THR A 239 -23.24 19.39 2.60
N GLY A 240 -22.96 18.79 1.43
CA GLY A 240 -21.81 19.06 0.58
C GLY A 240 -20.78 17.93 0.60
N GLN A 241 -20.04 17.74 1.67
CA GLN A 241 -19.00 16.74 1.76
C GLN A 241 -19.16 15.88 3.02
N LEU A 242 -18.96 14.57 2.87
CA LEU A 242 -19.00 13.62 3.97
C LEU A 242 -17.79 13.85 4.91
N SER A 243 -18.03 14.01 6.20
CA SER A 243 -16.95 14.11 7.19
C SER A 243 -16.37 12.74 7.54
N PHE A 244 -15.14 12.70 8.07
CA PHE A 244 -14.49 11.48 8.52
C PHE A 244 -15.35 10.69 9.53
N GLU A 245 -16.02 11.38 10.47
CA GLU A 245 -16.91 10.73 11.46
C GLU A 245 -18.17 10.17 10.82
N GLU A 246 -18.69 10.79 9.77
CA GLU A 246 -19.85 10.30 9.05
C GLU A 246 -19.57 9.05 8.22
N THR A 247 -18.33 8.86 7.74
CA THR A 247 -17.95 7.61 7.06
C THR A 247 -18.17 6.38 7.94
N LYS A 248 -18.09 6.55 9.27
CA LYS A 248 -18.35 5.47 10.24
C LYS A 248 -19.82 5.08 10.33
N LYS A 249 -20.73 5.94 9.85
CA LYS A 249 -22.18 5.75 9.87
C LYS A 249 -22.73 5.10 8.59
N LEU A 250 -21.85 4.53 7.76
CA LEU A 250 -22.18 3.85 6.50
C LEU A 250 -22.00 2.33 6.62
N PRO A 251 -22.88 1.60 7.35
CA PRO A 251 -22.72 0.18 7.61
C PRO A 251 -22.87 -0.68 6.34
N LEU A 252 -23.77 -0.31 5.41
CA LEU A 252 -23.97 -1.05 4.17
C LEU A 252 -22.76 -0.89 3.24
N THR A 253 -22.27 0.34 3.05
CA THR A 253 -21.06 0.64 2.26
C THR A 253 -19.86 -0.14 2.81
N ARG A 254 -19.68 -0.15 4.13
CA ARG A 254 -18.62 -0.91 4.77
C ARG A 254 -18.77 -2.42 4.56
N ALA A 255 -19.98 -2.95 4.69
CA ALA A 255 -20.24 -4.38 4.49
C ALA A 255 -20.02 -4.78 3.03
N PHE A 256 -20.47 -3.96 2.08
CA PHE A 256 -20.25 -4.16 0.65
C PHE A 256 -18.74 -4.20 0.31
N PHE A 257 -17.99 -3.22 0.79
CA PHE A 257 -16.53 -3.18 0.58
C PHE A 257 -15.82 -4.41 1.16
N LYS A 258 -16.19 -4.84 2.37
CA LYS A 258 -15.66 -6.07 2.98
C LYS A 258 -15.98 -7.32 2.17
N GLU A 259 -17.19 -7.39 1.60
CA GLU A 259 -17.59 -8.52 0.76
C GLU A 259 -16.82 -8.54 -0.57
N VAL A 260 -16.55 -7.36 -1.16
CA VAL A 260 -15.67 -7.27 -2.32
C VAL A 260 -14.25 -7.78 -1.98
N LEU A 261 -13.67 -7.36 -0.85
CA LEU A 261 -12.36 -7.84 -0.41
C LEU A 261 -12.35 -9.35 -0.10
N ARG A 262 -13.47 -9.93 0.34
CA ARG A 262 -13.57 -11.38 0.55
C ARG A 262 -13.58 -12.16 -0.76
N LEU A 263 -14.26 -11.64 -1.78
CA LEU A 263 -14.40 -12.30 -3.10
C LEU A 263 -13.21 -12.05 -4.00
N TYR A 264 -12.64 -10.85 -3.94
CA TYR A 264 -11.56 -10.37 -4.80
C TYR A 264 -10.44 -9.74 -3.96
N PRO A 265 -9.75 -10.53 -3.13
CA PRO A 265 -8.68 -10.00 -2.29
C PRO A 265 -7.48 -9.58 -3.14
N PRO A 266 -6.96 -8.35 -3.00
CA PRO A 266 -5.75 -7.92 -3.72
C PRO A 266 -4.53 -8.78 -3.38
N ILE A 267 -4.45 -9.25 -2.13
CA ILE A 267 -3.42 -10.19 -1.66
C ILE A 267 -4.10 -11.48 -1.27
N THR A 268 -3.88 -12.53 -2.07
CA THR A 268 -4.53 -13.85 -1.88
C THR A 268 -3.80 -14.73 -0.88
N PHE A 269 -2.48 -14.58 -0.76
CA PHE A 269 -1.65 -15.36 0.16
C PHE A 269 -0.40 -14.58 0.59
N VAL A 270 0.15 -14.96 1.74
CA VAL A 270 1.39 -14.40 2.27
C VAL A 270 2.35 -15.55 2.56
N PRO A 271 3.42 -15.73 1.75
CA PRO A 271 4.30 -16.89 1.90
C PRO A 271 5.15 -16.80 3.17
N ARG A 272 5.26 -17.95 3.84
CA ARG A 272 6.12 -18.17 5.01
C ARG A 272 6.96 -19.42 4.80
N VAL A 273 8.08 -19.54 5.51
CA VAL A 273 8.95 -20.71 5.46
C VAL A 273 9.05 -21.33 6.84
N ALA A 274 8.88 -22.64 6.94
CA ALA A 274 9.09 -23.36 8.20
C ALA A 274 10.59 -23.46 8.52
N LEU A 275 11.04 -22.89 9.64
CA LEU A 275 12.46 -22.95 10.07
C LEU A 275 12.85 -24.31 10.62
N GLU A 276 11.89 -25.10 11.08
CA GLU A 276 12.07 -26.44 11.64
C GLU A 276 10.93 -27.37 11.22
N ARG A 277 11.03 -28.64 11.57
CA ARG A 277 9.91 -29.57 11.35
C ARG A 277 8.78 -29.22 12.32
N VAL A 278 7.60 -28.97 11.79
CA VAL A 278 6.39 -28.66 12.58
C VAL A 278 5.22 -29.55 12.18
N GLU A 279 4.28 -29.69 13.09
CA GLU A 279 3.00 -30.35 12.83
C GLU A 279 1.87 -29.34 12.93
N ILE A 280 1.05 -29.24 11.86
CA ILE A 280 -0.12 -28.36 11.80
C ILE A 280 -1.32 -29.20 11.44
N GLU A 281 -2.33 -29.24 12.31
CA GLU A 281 -3.58 -30.00 12.10
C GLU A 281 -3.33 -31.45 11.67
N GLY A 282 -2.36 -32.14 12.32
CA GLY A 282 -1.98 -33.51 12.03
C GLY A 282 -1.13 -33.72 10.77
N LYS A 283 -0.77 -32.65 10.07
CA LYS A 283 0.13 -32.68 8.90
C LYS A 283 1.55 -32.28 9.30
N ARG A 284 2.51 -33.11 8.93
CA ARG A 284 3.94 -32.88 9.20
C ARG A 284 4.55 -32.06 8.07
N LEU A 285 5.05 -30.90 8.40
CA LEU A 285 5.80 -30.02 7.49
C LEU A 285 7.29 -30.17 7.76
N PRO A 286 8.11 -30.45 6.74
CA PRO A 286 9.57 -30.46 6.91
C PRO A 286 10.11 -29.05 7.09
N LYS A 287 11.34 -28.94 7.64
CA LYS A 287 12.10 -27.69 7.59
C LYS A 287 12.24 -27.22 6.13
N GLY A 288 12.06 -25.92 5.89
CA GLY A 288 12.09 -25.31 4.57
C GLY A 288 10.77 -25.39 3.79
N ALA A 289 9.74 -26.00 4.37
CA ALA A 289 8.41 -26.03 3.72
C ALA A 289 7.86 -24.61 3.54
N LEU A 290 7.41 -24.31 2.32
CA LEU A 290 6.68 -23.08 2.03
C LEU A 290 5.23 -23.26 2.52
N VAL A 291 4.76 -22.28 3.30
CA VAL A 291 3.39 -22.19 3.81
C VAL A 291 2.76 -20.93 3.24
N MET A 292 1.57 -21.08 2.65
CA MET A 292 0.83 -19.95 2.03
C MET A 292 -0.59 -19.90 2.56
#